data_8cc080e898318d078c0a849dac74d508
#
_entry.id   8cc080e898318d078c0a849dac74d508
#
_cell.length_a   1.000
_cell.length_b   1.000
_cell.length_c   1.000
_cell.angle_alpha   90.00
_cell.angle_beta   90.00
_cell.angle_gamma   90.00
#
_symmetry.space_group_name_H-M   'P 1'
#
loop_
_entity.id
_entity.type
_entity.pdbx_description
1 polymer ?
#
loop_
_entity_poly.entity_id
_entity_poly.type
_entity_poly.pdbx_seq_one_letter_code
_entity_poly.pdbx_strand_id
1 'polypeptide(L)'
;MRFNIYLIHILYFSNFITMNKKQKYLTVQFLIMVFTILSCYSFSQAYDSGNDSLPESDFSWPEGKRMALSLTFDDARLSQPEKGIPLLDKYGVKATFYISPGSMMKRIDDWKMAADNGHEIGNHSVMHPCTGNFTWSRHKALEEYTLERMMTELDSASRLIKELLGVDPVSFAYPCGQTFIGRGINTRSYVPLVAMMFESGRGWLNEAPNDPSFCDLAQLNASELDGKTFEQVLKLIETARAEGYWLILAGHEMNTEGNQTSQLETIEALCKYAIDPDNGIWIDNVHNIASYIRHNRK
;
A
#
# COMPACT_ATOMS: atom_id res chain seq x y z
N MET A 1 12.57 14.34 56.45
CA MET A 1 11.37 13.49 56.24
C MET A 1 11.71 12.04 55.89
N ARG A 2 12.84 11.50 56.35
CA ARG A 2 13.31 10.12 56.05
C ARG A 2 13.17 9.11 57.22
N PHE A 3 12.69 9.54 58.39
CA PHE A 3 12.64 8.67 59.60
C PHE A 3 11.32 7.92 59.81
N ASN A 4 10.25 8.23 59.07
CA ASN A 4 8.91 7.63 59.28
C ASN A 4 8.62 6.36 58.47
N ILE A 5 9.39 6.07 57.44
CA ILE A 5 9.13 4.92 56.57
C ILE A 5 9.62 3.60 57.22
N TYR A 6 10.73 3.64 57.95
CA TYR A 6 11.27 2.45 58.60
C TYR A 6 10.41 1.92 59.77
N LEU A 7 9.76 2.83 60.53
CA LEU A 7 8.87 2.43 61.62
C LEU A 7 7.59 1.76 61.14
N ILE A 8 7.07 2.20 60.03
CA ILE A 8 5.88 1.64 59.38
C ILE A 8 6.16 0.24 58.86
N HIS A 9 7.33 0.00 58.27
CA HIS A 9 7.75 -1.34 57.81
C HIS A 9 7.91 -2.36 58.96
N ILE A 10 8.43 -1.94 60.06
CA ILE A 10 8.64 -2.82 61.23
C ILE A 10 7.29 -3.22 61.88
N LEU A 11 6.34 -2.30 61.99
CA LEU A 11 5.00 -2.58 62.49
C LEU A 11 4.16 -3.47 61.59
N TYR A 12 4.27 -3.31 60.27
CA TYR A 12 3.59 -4.18 59.29
C TYR A 12 4.18 -5.60 59.29
N PHE A 13 5.50 -5.72 59.40
CA PHE A 13 6.19 -7.05 59.43
C PHE A 13 5.86 -7.83 60.70
N SER A 14 5.79 -7.15 61.86
CA SER A 14 5.42 -7.76 63.17
C SER A 14 3.98 -8.27 63.16
N ASN A 15 3.05 -7.53 62.62
CA ASN A 15 1.63 -7.93 62.52
C ASN A 15 1.43 -9.08 61.52
N PHE A 16 2.19 -9.13 60.42
CA PHE A 16 2.10 -10.23 59.43
C PHE A 16 2.58 -11.57 60.02
N ILE A 17 3.56 -11.57 60.91
CA ILE A 17 4.07 -12.78 61.56
C ILE A 17 3.01 -13.42 62.45
N THR A 18 2.20 -12.66 63.16
CA THR A 18 1.18 -13.13 64.12
C THR A 18 -0.13 -13.54 63.48
N MET A 19 -0.34 -13.25 62.18
CA MET A 19 -1.55 -13.60 61.43
C MET A 19 -1.66 -15.12 61.21
N ASN A 20 -2.89 -15.67 61.28
CA ASN A 20 -3.13 -17.05 60.91
C ASN A 20 -3.06 -17.24 59.36
N LYS A 21 -2.97 -18.51 58.93
CA LYS A 21 -2.79 -18.88 57.51
C LYS A 21 -3.79 -18.23 56.56
N LYS A 22 -5.07 -18.13 57.00
CA LYS A 22 -6.17 -17.56 56.21
C LYS A 22 -6.04 -16.03 56.07
N GLN A 23 -5.64 -15.37 57.15
CA GLN A 23 -5.39 -13.90 57.14
C GLN A 23 -4.19 -13.55 56.27
N LYS A 24 -3.09 -14.30 56.34
CA LYS A 24 -1.91 -14.13 55.48
C LYS A 24 -2.29 -14.24 53.99
N TYR A 25 -3.11 -15.23 53.65
CA TYR A 25 -3.56 -15.46 52.28
C TYR A 25 -4.40 -14.27 51.76
N LEU A 26 -5.34 -13.79 52.54
CA LEU A 26 -6.17 -12.63 52.19
C LEU A 26 -5.37 -11.34 52.05
N THR A 27 -4.37 -11.11 52.93
CA THR A 27 -3.49 -9.95 52.87
C THR A 27 -2.62 -9.98 51.64
N VAL A 28 -2.08 -11.13 51.26
CA VAL A 28 -1.28 -11.28 50.01
C VAL A 28 -2.16 -11.07 48.79
N GLN A 29 -3.37 -11.60 48.75
CA GLN A 29 -4.29 -11.36 47.62
C GLN A 29 -4.69 -9.90 47.51
N PHE A 30 -4.94 -9.22 48.62
CA PHE A 30 -5.24 -7.78 48.63
C PHE A 30 -4.07 -6.95 48.14
N LEU A 31 -2.82 -7.28 48.55
CA LEU A 31 -1.63 -6.59 48.06
C LEU A 31 -1.39 -6.81 46.57
N ILE A 32 -1.62 -8.02 46.05
CA ILE A 32 -1.54 -8.32 44.62
C ILE A 32 -2.59 -7.51 43.86
N MET A 33 -3.82 -7.46 44.36
CA MET A 33 -4.90 -6.69 43.72
C MET A 33 -4.59 -5.18 43.71
N VAL A 34 -4.08 -4.63 44.79
CA VAL A 34 -3.66 -3.21 44.86
C VAL A 34 -2.49 -2.94 43.89
N PHE A 35 -1.52 -3.87 43.82
CA PHE A 35 -0.39 -3.74 42.91
C PHE A 35 -0.80 -3.80 41.43
N THR A 36 -1.78 -4.68 41.08
CA THR A 36 -2.34 -4.73 39.72
C THR A 36 -3.15 -3.48 39.39
N ILE A 37 -3.92 -2.94 40.34
CA ILE A 37 -4.67 -1.67 40.14
C ILE A 37 -3.72 -0.50 39.98
N LEU A 38 -2.67 -0.41 40.79
CA LEU A 38 -1.65 0.65 40.67
C LEU A 38 -0.84 0.54 39.38
N SER A 39 -0.51 -0.69 38.93
CA SER A 39 0.14 -0.93 37.63
C SER A 39 -0.74 -0.54 36.45
N CYS A 40 -2.04 -0.87 36.50
CA CYS A 40 -3.01 -0.41 35.49
C CYS A 40 -3.18 1.11 35.50
N TYR A 41 -3.18 1.73 36.68
CA TYR A 41 -3.31 3.20 36.79
C TYR A 41 -2.04 3.91 36.27
N SER A 42 -0.85 3.37 36.54
CA SER A 42 0.40 3.90 36.00
C SER A 42 0.51 3.71 34.48
N PHE A 43 -0.03 2.61 33.95
CA PHE A 43 -0.08 2.35 32.51
C PHE A 43 -1.09 3.27 31.82
N SER A 44 -2.24 3.58 32.47
CA SER A 44 -3.23 4.52 31.90
C SER A 44 -2.77 5.97 31.92
N GLN A 45 -1.93 6.38 32.87
CA GLN A 45 -1.34 7.73 32.88
C GLN A 45 -0.13 7.86 31.94
N ALA A 46 0.53 6.76 31.56
CA ALA A 46 1.57 6.78 30.53
C ALA A 46 0.96 6.79 29.11
N TYR A 47 -0.34 6.50 28.98
CA TYR A 47 -1.14 6.72 27.79
C TYR A 47 -1.97 8.00 27.94
N ASP A 48 -1.36 9.04 28.49
CA ASP A 48 -1.85 10.39 28.23
C ASP A 48 -1.58 10.60 26.73
N SER A 49 -2.65 10.59 25.96
CA SER A 49 -2.64 11.05 24.59
C SER A 49 -2.16 12.51 24.66
N GLY A 50 -0.86 12.69 24.73
CA GLY A 50 -0.27 13.92 24.30
C GLY A 50 -0.93 14.19 22.95
N ASN A 51 -1.53 15.33 22.84
CA ASN A 51 -2.02 15.88 21.60
C ASN A 51 -0.76 16.20 20.77
N ASP A 52 0.01 15.13 20.41
CA ASP A 52 0.95 15.14 19.33
C ASP A 52 0.08 15.22 18.05
N SER A 53 -0.49 16.39 17.82
CA SER A 53 -0.81 16.79 16.47
C SER A 53 0.50 16.59 15.71
N LEU A 54 0.55 15.54 14.89
CA LEU A 54 1.63 15.39 13.91
C LEU A 54 1.84 16.78 13.30
N PRO A 55 3.08 17.26 13.16
CA PRO A 55 3.32 18.55 12.55
C PRO A 55 2.52 18.61 11.26
N GLU A 56 1.73 19.66 11.12
CA GLU A 56 0.90 19.89 9.95
C GLU A 56 1.81 19.73 8.72
N SER A 57 1.49 18.77 7.85
CA SER A 57 2.35 18.45 6.72
C SER A 57 2.43 19.67 5.81
N ASP A 58 3.64 20.20 5.62
CA ASP A 58 3.92 21.30 4.66
C ASP A 58 3.71 20.87 3.20
N PHE A 59 3.23 19.64 2.95
CA PHE A 59 2.99 19.13 1.61
C PHE A 59 1.68 19.65 1.04
N SER A 60 1.70 20.09 -0.21
CA SER A 60 0.51 20.51 -0.93
C SER A 60 0.49 19.95 -2.36
N TRP A 61 -0.67 19.53 -2.80
CA TRP A 61 -0.89 19.10 -4.18
C TRP A 61 -0.89 20.30 -5.14
N PRO A 62 -0.59 20.08 -6.44
CA PRO A 62 -0.53 21.18 -7.41
C PRO A 62 -1.91 21.83 -7.59
N GLU A 63 -1.92 23.11 -7.97
CA GLU A 63 -3.13 23.88 -8.34
C GLU A 63 -4.24 23.86 -7.27
N GLY A 64 -3.88 23.72 -5.99
CA GLY A 64 -4.86 23.68 -4.89
C GLY A 64 -5.72 22.42 -4.85
N LYS A 65 -5.31 21.35 -5.51
CA LYS A 65 -5.96 20.04 -5.40
C LYS A 65 -5.90 19.54 -3.97
N ARG A 66 -6.89 18.76 -3.57
CA ARG A 66 -7.05 18.27 -2.19
C ARG A 66 -6.52 16.84 -2.00
N MET A 67 -6.38 16.09 -3.09
CA MET A 67 -5.83 14.73 -3.09
C MET A 67 -5.28 14.38 -4.47
N ALA A 68 -4.53 13.29 -4.55
CA ALA A 68 -4.18 12.67 -5.82
C ALA A 68 -4.87 11.32 -5.99
N LEU A 69 -5.11 10.93 -7.26
CA LEU A 69 -5.70 9.65 -7.65
C LEU A 69 -4.94 9.05 -8.83
N SER A 70 -4.55 7.78 -8.72
CA SER A 70 -4.04 7.01 -9.86
C SER A 70 -4.90 5.79 -10.12
N LEU A 71 -5.22 5.53 -11.39
CA LEU A 71 -5.81 4.29 -11.86
C LEU A 71 -4.70 3.40 -12.38
N THR A 72 -4.64 2.16 -11.89
CA THR A 72 -3.61 1.21 -12.29
C THR A 72 -4.23 -0.12 -12.69
N PHE A 73 -3.66 -0.79 -13.71
CA PHE A 73 -4.18 -2.06 -14.22
C PHE A 73 -3.02 -3.03 -14.47
N ASP A 74 -3.20 -4.28 -14.04
CA ASP A 74 -2.15 -5.29 -14.05
C ASP A 74 -2.32 -6.30 -15.19
N ASP A 75 -1.24 -7.07 -15.49
CA ASP A 75 -1.18 -8.26 -16.36
C ASP A 75 -1.28 -8.03 -17.86
N ALA A 76 -1.43 -6.82 -18.36
CA ALA A 76 -1.67 -6.57 -19.80
C ALA A 76 -2.86 -7.39 -20.37
N ARG A 77 -4.00 -7.36 -19.64
CA ARG A 77 -5.21 -8.09 -20.04
C ARG A 77 -5.76 -7.52 -21.35
N LEU A 78 -6.38 -8.40 -22.19
CA LEU A 78 -6.86 -8.00 -23.53
C LEU A 78 -7.92 -6.90 -23.50
N SER A 79 -8.79 -6.88 -22.49
CA SER A 79 -9.83 -5.87 -22.34
C SER A 79 -9.27 -4.46 -22.07
N GLN A 80 -8.05 -4.36 -21.57
CA GLN A 80 -7.41 -3.06 -21.31
C GLN A 80 -7.23 -2.25 -22.59
N PRO A 81 -6.48 -2.72 -23.63
CA PRO A 81 -6.38 -1.99 -24.88
C PRO A 81 -7.68 -1.99 -25.72
N GLU A 82 -8.51 -3.02 -25.58
CA GLU A 82 -9.72 -3.12 -26.40
C GLU A 82 -10.84 -2.18 -25.95
N LYS A 83 -10.99 -1.96 -24.64
CA LYS A 83 -12.12 -1.23 -24.06
C LYS A 83 -11.69 -0.15 -23.07
N GLY A 84 -10.73 -0.47 -22.20
CA GLY A 84 -10.33 0.39 -21.11
C GLY A 84 -9.59 1.64 -21.58
N ILE A 85 -8.53 1.49 -22.35
CA ILE A 85 -7.73 2.62 -22.87
C ILE A 85 -8.59 3.58 -23.68
N PRO A 86 -9.43 3.14 -24.65
CA PRO A 86 -10.33 4.04 -25.37
C PRO A 86 -11.30 4.80 -24.45
N LEU A 87 -11.76 4.18 -23.38
CA LEU A 87 -12.63 4.85 -22.41
C LEU A 87 -11.86 5.93 -21.61
N LEU A 88 -10.64 5.62 -21.13
CA LEU A 88 -9.80 6.59 -20.42
C LEU A 88 -9.45 7.77 -21.32
N ASP A 89 -9.04 7.51 -22.57
CA ASP A 89 -8.70 8.54 -23.57
C ASP A 89 -9.88 9.45 -23.90
N LYS A 90 -11.10 8.92 -23.97
CA LYS A 90 -12.34 9.70 -24.15
C LYS A 90 -12.46 10.85 -23.10
N TYR A 91 -11.98 10.60 -21.86
CA TYR A 91 -12.03 11.57 -20.77
C TYR A 91 -10.70 12.29 -20.53
N GLY A 92 -9.67 12.00 -21.33
CA GLY A 92 -8.34 12.57 -21.14
C GLY A 92 -7.61 12.08 -19.87
N VAL A 93 -8.10 11.01 -19.25
CA VAL A 93 -7.52 10.43 -18.03
C VAL A 93 -6.36 9.54 -18.40
N LYS A 94 -5.20 9.73 -17.72
CA LYS A 94 -4.03 8.87 -17.89
C LYS A 94 -3.94 7.89 -16.74
N ALA A 95 -3.63 6.61 -17.05
CA ALA A 95 -3.50 5.51 -16.11
C ALA A 95 -2.12 4.87 -16.24
N THR A 96 -1.79 4.00 -15.28
CA THR A 96 -0.58 3.17 -15.31
C THR A 96 -0.97 1.73 -15.61
N PHE A 97 -0.33 1.11 -16.59
CA PHE A 97 -0.50 -0.30 -16.94
C PHE A 97 0.77 -1.07 -16.58
N TYR A 98 0.69 -1.92 -15.56
CA TYR A 98 1.78 -2.79 -15.17
C TYR A 98 1.73 -4.07 -15.99
N ILE A 99 2.63 -4.20 -16.94
CA ILE A 99 2.56 -5.23 -17.97
C ILE A 99 3.58 -6.34 -17.77
N SER A 100 3.12 -7.57 -18.00
CA SER A 100 3.98 -8.74 -18.16
C SER A 100 4.24 -8.99 -19.65
N PRO A 101 5.49 -9.10 -20.11
CA PRO A 101 5.83 -9.16 -21.54
C PRO A 101 5.08 -10.24 -22.32
N GLY A 102 4.86 -11.41 -21.72
CA GLY A 102 4.14 -12.50 -22.38
C GLY A 102 2.72 -12.17 -22.80
N SER A 103 1.98 -11.39 -22.00
CA SER A 103 0.63 -10.91 -22.35
C SER A 103 0.68 -9.73 -23.33
N MET A 104 1.63 -8.81 -23.11
CA MET A 104 1.86 -7.64 -23.96
C MET A 104 2.11 -8.01 -25.43
N MET A 105 2.89 -9.05 -25.69
CA MET A 105 3.24 -9.48 -27.07
C MET A 105 2.05 -9.80 -27.94
N LYS A 106 0.86 -10.03 -27.39
CA LYS A 106 -0.36 -10.28 -28.16
C LYS A 106 -0.92 -9.01 -28.81
N ARG A 107 -0.56 -7.83 -28.31
CA ARG A 107 -1.13 -6.54 -28.70
C ARG A 107 -0.09 -5.42 -28.69
N ILE A 108 1.10 -5.64 -29.26
CA ILE A 108 2.25 -4.71 -29.22
C ILE A 108 1.86 -3.31 -29.72
N ASP A 109 1.18 -3.22 -30.86
CA ASP A 109 0.83 -1.94 -31.48
C ASP A 109 -0.15 -1.13 -30.62
N ASP A 110 -1.08 -1.80 -29.94
CA ASP A 110 -2.00 -1.12 -29.03
C ASP A 110 -1.28 -0.59 -27.79
N TRP A 111 -0.30 -1.33 -27.27
CA TRP A 111 0.49 -0.88 -26.13
C TRP A 111 1.43 0.26 -26.48
N LYS A 112 1.98 0.29 -27.72
CA LYS A 112 2.71 1.47 -28.24
C LYS A 112 1.80 2.69 -28.28
N MET A 113 0.59 2.52 -28.84
CA MET A 113 -0.38 3.61 -28.93
C MET A 113 -0.79 4.11 -27.54
N ALA A 114 -0.96 3.22 -26.56
CA ALA A 114 -1.24 3.61 -25.18
C ALA A 114 -0.12 4.48 -24.59
N ALA A 115 1.15 4.08 -24.79
CA ALA A 115 2.30 4.87 -24.37
C ALA A 115 2.38 6.22 -25.08
N ASP A 116 2.18 6.25 -26.40
CA ASP A 116 2.18 7.48 -27.21
C ASP A 116 1.05 8.43 -26.78
N ASN A 117 -0.08 7.90 -26.31
CA ASN A 117 -1.18 8.66 -25.75
C ASN A 117 -0.91 9.18 -24.33
N GLY A 118 0.24 8.84 -23.72
CA GLY A 118 0.65 9.32 -22.40
C GLY A 118 0.19 8.47 -21.23
N HIS A 119 -0.29 7.24 -21.46
CA HIS A 119 -0.42 6.25 -20.38
C HIS A 119 0.96 5.76 -19.97
N GLU A 120 1.14 5.51 -18.68
CA GLU A 120 2.37 4.94 -18.16
C GLU A 120 2.37 3.42 -18.37
N ILE A 121 3.51 2.92 -18.85
CA ILE A 121 3.79 1.48 -18.94
C ILE A 121 4.79 1.11 -17.84
N GLY A 122 4.34 0.40 -16.82
CA GLY A 122 5.15 -0.09 -15.72
C GLY A 122 5.52 -1.58 -15.87
N ASN A 123 6.47 -2.03 -15.06
CA ASN A 123 6.96 -3.41 -15.04
C ASN A 123 6.13 -4.27 -14.08
N HIS A 124 5.72 -5.48 -14.54
CA HIS A 124 5.04 -6.49 -13.71
C HIS A 124 5.74 -7.85 -13.74
N SER A 125 7.06 -7.85 -13.90
CA SER A 125 7.92 -9.03 -14.08
C SER A 125 7.62 -9.85 -15.34
N VAL A 126 8.48 -10.82 -15.65
CA VAL A 126 8.27 -11.74 -16.79
C VAL A 126 7.31 -12.86 -16.41
N MET A 127 7.57 -13.51 -15.26
CA MET A 127 6.90 -14.75 -14.86
C MET A 127 5.74 -14.52 -13.91
N HIS A 128 5.54 -13.30 -13.38
CA HIS A 128 4.55 -13.01 -12.34
C HIS A 128 4.66 -13.99 -11.15
N PRO A 129 5.83 -14.03 -10.43
CA PRO A 129 6.03 -14.97 -9.34
C PRO A 129 5.21 -14.55 -8.11
N CYS A 130 4.46 -15.50 -7.55
CA CYS A 130 3.71 -15.36 -6.30
C CYS A 130 4.07 -16.51 -5.35
N THR A 131 3.54 -16.49 -4.11
CA THR A 131 3.72 -17.59 -3.17
C THR A 131 3.26 -18.92 -3.76
N GLY A 132 3.97 -20.00 -3.44
CA GLY A 132 3.60 -21.37 -3.80
C GLY A 132 2.32 -21.90 -3.13
N ASN A 133 1.69 -21.11 -2.23
CA ASN A 133 0.35 -21.39 -1.73
C ASN A 133 -0.70 -21.35 -2.84
N PHE A 134 -0.48 -20.54 -3.88
CA PHE A 134 -1.23 -20.61 -5.12
C PHE A 134 -0.71 -21.78 -5.97
N THR A 135 -1.56 -22.79 -6.23
CA THR A 135 -1.16 -24.00 -6.98
C THR A 135 -0.56 -23.67 -8.33
N TRP A 136 -1.08 -22.66 -9.04
CA TRP A 136 -0.60 -22.20 -10.33
C TRP A 136 0.78 -21.53 -10.28
N SER A 137 1.20 -21.03 -9.11
CA SER A 137 2.49 -20.33 -8.93
C SER A 137 3.63 -21.26 -8.47
N ARG A 138 3.38 -22.51 -8.10
CA ARG A 138 4.36 -23.40 -7.48
C ARG A 138 5.66 -23.59 -8.28
N HIS A 139 5.58 -23.62 -9.60
CA HIS A 139 6.76 -23.77 -10.48
C HIS A 139 7.61 -22.50 -10.58
N LYS A 140 7.12 -21.37 -10.05
CA LYS A 140 7.75 -20.04 -10.03
C LYS A 140 7.53 -19.37 -8.69
N ALA A 141 7.46 -20.15 -7.60
CA ALA A 141 7.13 -19.64 -6.29
C ALA A 141 8.21 -18.70 -5.75
N LEU A 142 7.79 -17.59 -5.13
CA LEU A 142 8.68 -16.61 -4.49
C LEU A 142 9.58 -17.26 -3.42
N GLU A 143 9.11 -18.31 -2.78
CA GLU A 143 9.86 -19.10 -1.80
C GLU A 143 11.12 -19.76 -2.38
N GLU A 144 11.21 -19.90 -3.72
CA GLU A 144 12.35 -20.48 -4.44
C GLU A 144 13.18 -19.40 -5.17
N TYR A 145 12.88 -18.11 -4.96
CA TYR A 145 13.66 -17.02 -5.55
C TYR A 145 14.83 -16.62 -4.65
N THR A 146 15.89 -16.14 -5.29
CA THR A 146 16.96 -15.35 -4.68
C THR A 146 16.87 -13.91 -5.16
N LEU A 147 17.60 -12.97 -4.52
CA LEU A 147 17.64 -11.58 -4.97
C LEU A 147 18.21 -11.46 -6.40
N GLU A 148 19.21 -12.26 -6.75
CA GLU A 148 19.83 -12.29 -8.08
C GLU A 148 18.82 -12.77 -9.14
N ARG A 149 18.04 -13.80 -8.82
CA ARG A 149 16.98 -14.28 -9.71
C ARG A 149 15.89 -13.23 -9.89
N MET A 150 15.47 -12.57 -8.79
CA MET A 150 14.48 -11.49 -8.87
C MET A 150 15.03 -10.31 -9.69
N MET A 151 16.27 -9.90 -9.48
CA MET A 151 16.91 -8.84 -10.28
C MET A 151 16.90 -9.18 -11.78
N THR A 152 17.27 -10.41 -12.14
CA THR A 152 17.24 -10.88 -13.53
C THR A 152 15.84 -10.87 -14.11
N GLU A 153 14.85 -11.27 -13.32
CA GLU A 153 13.43 -11.28 -13.67
C GLU A 153 12.93 -9.87 -14.03
N LEU A 154 13.20 -8.89 -13.16
CA LEU A 154 12.76 -7.50 -13.32
C LEU A 154 13.51 -6.80 -14.47
N ASP A 155 14.83 -6.98 -14.56
CA ASP A 155 15.65 -6.44 -15.65
C ASP A 155 15.24 -7.00 -17.02
N SER A 156 14.97 -8.31 -17.08
CA SER A 156 14.50 -8.94 -18.32
C SER A 156 13.15 -8.39 -18.78
N ALA A 157 12.20 -8.16 -17.86
CA ALA A 157 10.94 -7.55 -18.20
C ALA A 157 11.12 -6.11 -18.70
N SER A 158 11.93 -5.29 -18.02
CA SER A 158 12.23 -3.91 -18.44
C SER A 158 12.87 -3.86 -19.83
N ARG A 159 13.84 -4.73 -20.11
CA ARG A 159 14.47 -4.79 -21.44
C ARG A 159 13.50 -5.19 -22.53
N LEU A 160 12.64 -6.18 -22.30
CA LEU A 160 11.62 -6.59 -23.28
C LEU A 160 10.58 -5.47 -23.53
N ILE A 161 10.14 -4.77 -22.50
CA ILE A 161 9.25 -3.62 -22.63
C ILE A 161 9.93 -2.54 -23.49
N LYS A 162 11.17 -2.20 -23.17
CA LYS A 162 11.95 -1.20 -23.93
C LYS A 162 12.16 -1.60 -25.38
N GLU A 163 12.56 -2.85 -25.63
CA GLU A 163 12.81 -3.37 -26.98
C GLU A 163 11.52 -3.36 -27.83
N LEU A 164 10.41 -3.78 -27.27
CA LEU A 164 9.17 -3.96 -28.02
C LEU A 164 8.31 -2.68 -28.11
N LEU A 165 8.30 -1.85 -27.07
CA LEU A 165 7.45 -0.65 -27.00
C LEU A 165 8.25 0.67 -27.13
N GLY A 166 9.57 0.65 -26.94
CA GLY A 166 10.39 1.87 -26.91
C GLY A 166 10.31 2.63 -25.59
N VAL A 167 9.69 2.07 -24.55
CA VAL A 167 9.46 2.70 -23.24
C VAL A 167 10.39 2.10 -22.19
N ASP A 168 11.06 2.93 -21.39
CA ASP A 168 11.76 2.49 -20.19
C ASP A 168 10.76 2.50 -19.01
N PRO A 169 10.36 1.33 -18.46
CA PRO A 169 9.45 1.32 -17.32
C PRO A 169 10.15 1.83 -16.06
N VAL A 170 9.59 2.87 -15.45
CA VAL A 170 10.14 3.53 -14.24
C VAL A 170 9.40 3.14 -12.98
N SER A 171 8.29 2.42 -13.08
CA SER A 171 7.50 1.93 -11.96
C SER A 171 7.31 0.42 -12.03
N PHE A 172 7.07 -0.18 -10.87
CA PHE A 172 6.87 -1.61 -10.70
C PHE A 172 5.62 -1.92 -9.88
N ALA A 173 4.86 -2.96 -10.27
CA ALA A 173 3.84 -3.54 -9.42
C ALA A 173 4.29 -4.91 -8.91
N TYR A 174 4.20 -5.10 -7.59
CA TYR A 174 4.53 -6.38 -6.95
C TYR A 174 3.49 -7.45 -7.32
N PRO A 175 3.86 -8.54 -8.01
CA PRO A 175 2.93 -9.63 -8.28
C PRO A 175 2.24 -10.13 -7.01
N CYS A 176 0.90 -10.21 -7.03
CA CYS A 176 0.08 -10.53 -5.85
C CYS A 176 0.31 -9.59 -4.64
N GLY A 177 0.91 -8.42 -4.80
CA GLY A 177 1.29 -7.51 -3.73
C GLY A 177 2.39 -8.03 -2.79
N GLN A 178 3.07 -9.11 -3.14
CA GLN A 178 4.02 -9.79 -2.26
C GLN A 178 5.44 -9.24 -2.46
N THR A 179 6.09 -8.91 -1.34
CA THR A 179 7.39 -8.21 -1.30
C THR A 179 8.54 -9.08 -0.78
N PHE A 180 8.32 -10.38 -0.61
CA PHE A 180 9.29 -11.32 -0.05
C PHE A 180 9.77 -12.34 -1.08
N ILE A 181 10.94 -12.94 -0.80
CA ILE A 181 11.49 -14.12 -1.45
C ILE A 181 12.08 -15.06 -0.39
N GLY A 182 12.28 -16.33 -0.74
CA GLY A 182 12.84 -17.33 0.17
C GLY A 182 11.87 -17.88 1.20
N ARG A 183 12.38 -18.69 2.13
CA ARG A 183 11.58 -19.44 3.13
C ARG A 183 12.11 -19.27 4.55
N GLY A 184 11.19 -19.23 5.54
CA GLY A 184 11.51 -19.27 6.96
C GLY A 184 12.58 -18.25 7.34
N ILE A 185 13.65 -18.69 7.99
CA ILE A 185 14.76 -17.81 8.42
C ILE A 185 15.56 -17.20 7.25
N ASN A 186 15.39 -17.73 6.04
CA ASN A 186 16.03 -17.24 4.81
C ASN A 186 15.14 -16.27 4.02
N THR A 187 13.95 -15.97 4.53
CA THR A 187 13.08 -14.96 3.89
C THR A 187 13.76 -13.60 3.84
N ARG A 188 13.69 -12.94 2.69
CA ARG A 188 14.22 -11.60 2.46
C ARG A 188 13.18 -10.74 1.77
N SER A 189 13.16 -9.45 2.06
CA SER A 189 12.43 -8.47 1.26
C SER A 189 13.21 -8.16 -0.02
N TYR A 190 12.51 -8.02 -1.16
CA TYR A 190 13.10 -7.50 -2.38
C TYR A 190 12.68 -6.04 -2.67
N VAL A 191 12.03 -5.37 -1.72
CA VAL A 191 11.74 -3.93 -1.79
C VAL A 191 13.00 -3.09 -2.03
N PRO A 192 14.16 -3.32 -1.35
CA PRO A 192 15.38 -2.58 -1.64
C PRO A 192 15.88 -2.73 -3.08
N LEU A 193 15.65 -3.89 -3.70
CA LEU A 193 15.97 -4.12 -5.10
C LEU A 193 15.06 -3.29 -6.02
N VAL A 194 13.74 -3.25 -5.72
CA VAL A 194 12.79 -2.42 -6.46
C VAL A 194 13.14 -0.94 -6.31
N ALA A 195 13.46 -0.47 -5.10
CA ALA A 195 13.87 0.92 -4.85
C ALA A 195 15.15 1.33 -5.62
N MET A 196 16.02 0.37 -5.91
CA MET A 196 17.24 0.59 -6.71
C MET A 196 16.95 0.63 -8.21
N MET A 197 15.98 -0.14 -8.70
CA MET A 197 15.71 -0.34 -10.13
C MET A 197 14.60 0.57 -10.66
N PHE A 198 13.67 1.02 -9.82
CA PHE A 198 12.48 1.77 -10.19
C PHE A 198 12.29 3.01 -9.30
N GLU A 199 11.54 3.96 -9.80
CA GLU A 199 11.16 5.15 -9.06
C GLU A 199 10.04 4.90 -8.05
N SER A 200 9.21 3.90 -8.32
CA SER A 200 8.15 3.48 -7.41
C SER A 200 7.84 1.99 -7.52
N GLY A 201 7.31 1.42 -6.42
CA GLY A 201 6.83 0.05 -6.33
C GLY A 201 5.45 0.03 -5.68
N ARG A 202 4.44 -0.58 -6.32
CA ARG A 202 3.05 -0.61 -5.85
C ARG A 202 2.65 -2.02 -5.40
N GLY A 203 2.11 -2.11 -4.16
CA GLY A 203 1.50 -3.30 -3.59
C GLY A 203 0.07 -3.57 -4.12
N TRP A 204 -0.64 -4.47 -3.45
CA TRP A 204 -1.99 -4.91 -3.79
C TRP A 204 -2.81 -5.20 -2.53
N LEU A 205 -4.10 -4.87 -2.53
CA LEU A 205 -5.04 -5.12 -1.42
C LEU A 205 -4.62 -4.45 -0.09
N ASN A 206 -4.15 -3.24 -0.17
CA ASN A 206 -3.83 -2.46 1.01
C ASN A 206 -5.07 -1.69 1.50
N GLU A 207 -5.15 -1.45 2.81
CA GLU A 207 -6.33 -0.87 3.46
C GLU A 207 -6.33 0.65 3.48
N ALA A 208 -5.18 1.30 3.27
CA ALA A 208 -5.03 2.75 3.42
C ALA A 208 -4.46 3.41 2.16
N PRO A 209 -4.84 4.67 1.86
CA PRO A 209 -4.16 5.50 0.87
C PRO A 209 -2.75 5.88 1.34
N ASN A 210 -1.99 6.57 0.50
CA ASN A 210 -0.60 6.95 0.74
C ASN A 210 -0.52 8.39 1.24
N ASP A 211 0.08 8.60 2.42
CA ASP A 211 0.44 9.93 2.91
C ASP A 211 1.63 10.46 2.06
N PRO A 212 1.46 11.55 1.29
CA PRO A 212 2.51 12.05 0.44
C PRO A 212 3.74 12.58 1.20
N SER A 213 3.58 12.96 2.46
CA SER A 213 4.68 13.44 3.30
C SER A 213 5.54 12.33 3.87
N PHE A 214 5.02 11.09 3.93
CA PHE A 214 5.65 9.98 4.66
C PHE A 214 5.83 8.70 3.86
N CYS A 215 4.98 8.41 2.86
CA CYS A 215 4.98 7.12 2.17
C CYS A 215 6.35 6.77 1.55
N ASP A 216 6.70 5.48 1.61
CA ASP A 216 7.82 4.92 0.86
C ASP A 216 7.36 4.66 -0.58
N LEU A 217 7.95 5.38 -1.54
CA LEU A 217 7.61 5.22 -2.96
C LEU A 217 7.90 3.81 -3.49
N ALA A 218 8.79 3.05 -2.86
CA ALA A 218 9.03 1.66 -3.23
C ALA A 218 8.00 0.67 -2.66
N GLN A 219 7.08 1.14 -1.79
CA GLN A 219 6.06 0.33 -1.11
C GLN A 219 4.70 1.03 -1.09
N LEU A 220 4.26 1.56 -2.22
CA LEU A 220 2.98 2.25 -2.33
C LEU A 220 1.82 1.30 -2.10
N ASN A 221 0.86 1.74 -1.31
CA ASN A 221 -0.40 1.05 -1.09
C ASN A 221 -1.33 1.21 -2.30
N ALA A 222 -2.09 0.16 -2.62
CA ALA A 222 -3.15 0.23 -3.60
C ALA A 222 -4.41 -0.51 -3.11
N SER A 223 -5.55 0.14 -3.27
CA SER A 223 -6.86 -0.45 -3.00
C SER A 223 -7.42 -1.13 -4.25
N GLU A 224 -8.13 -2.23 -4.06
CA GLU A 224 -8.75 -2.96 -5.16
C GLU A 224 -9.85 -2.13 -5.84
N LEU A 225 -9.86 -2.14 -7.18
CA LEU A 225 -10.92 -1.56 -8.02
C LEU A 225 -11.85 -2.64 -8.58
N ASP A 226 -11.35 -3.87 -8.73
CA ASP A 226 -12.12 -4.97 -9.29
C ASP A 226 -13.38 -5.26 -8.47
N GLY A 227 -14.50 -5.42 -9.16
CA GLY A 227 -15.80 -5.71 -8.57
C GLY A 227 -16.44 -4.57 -7.76
N LYS A 228 -15.81 -3.39 -7.68
CA LYS A 228 -16.36 -2.26 -6.92
C LYS A 228 -17.34 -1.44 -7.76
N THR A 229 -18.41 -1.00 -7.11
CA THR A 229 -19.29 0.03 -7.65
C THR A 229 -18.67 1.42 -7.44
N PHE A 230 -19.17 2.40 -8.19
CA PHE A 230 -18.69 3.79 -8.03
C PHE A 230 -18.91 4.31 -6.61
N GLU A 231 -20.02 3.99 -5.94
CA GLU A 231 -20.30 4.41 -4.57
C GLU A 231 -19.28 3.83 -3.56
N GLN A 232 -18.79 2.61 -3.81
CA GLN A 232 -17.75 2.00 -2.97
C GLN A 232 -16.39 2.70 -3.19
N VAL A 233 -16.07 3.04 -4.45
CA VAL A 233 -14.86 3.80 -4.78
C VAL A 233 -14.93 5.22 -4.23
N LEU A 234 -16.11 5.86 -4.29
CA LEU A 234 -16.31 7.22 -3.77
C LEU A 234 -15.97 7.32 -2.28
N LYS A 235 -16.31 6.31 -1.48
CA LYS A 235 -15.93 6.26 -0.05
C LYS A 235 -14.41 6.26 0.15
N LEU A 236 -13.65 5.55 -0.69
CA LEU A 236 -12.19 5.55 -0.65
C LEU A 236 -11.65 6.94 -1.01
N ILE A 237 -12.22 7.56 -2.03
CA ILE A 237 -11.87 8.93 -2.44
C ILE A 237 -12.14 9.93 -1.32
N GLU A 238 -13.30 9.86 -0.67
CA GLU A 238 -13.66 10.76 0.43
C GLU A 238 -12.69 10.64 1.60
N THR A 239 -12.31 9.40 1.96
CA THR A 239 -11.29 9.15 2.99
C THR A 239 -9.94 9.76 2.61
N ALA A 240 -9.44 9.48 1.42
CA ALA A 240 -8.17 10.02 0.95
C ALA A 240 -8.17 11.55 0.85
N ARG A 241 -9.31 12.14 0.42
CA ARG A 241 -9.46 13.59 0.28
C ARG A 241 -9.52 14.32 1.62
N ALA A 242 -10.13 13.69 2.64
CA ALA A 242 -10.19 14.26 3.98
C ALA A 242 -8.79 14.44 4.59
N GLU A 243 -7.88 13.52 4.28
CA GLU A 243 -6.50 13.49 4.79
C GLU A 243 -5.48 14.16 3.84
N GLY A 244 -5.90 14.54 2.62
CA GLY A 244 -4.97 15.06 1.62
C GLY A 244 -4.05 14.01 0.99
N TYR A 245 -4.45 12.74 0.97
CA TYR A 245 -3.62 11.60 0.58
C TYR A 245 -3.71 11.23 -0.90
N TRP A 246 -2.80 10.38 -1.34
CA TRP A 246 -2.78 9.78 -2.66
C TRP A 246 -3.45 8.40 -2.64
N LEU A 247 -4.59 8.27 -3.32
CA LEU A 247 -5.27 7.00 -3.54
C LEU A 247 -4.79 6.37 -4.85
N ILE A 248 -4.31 5.14 -4.79
CA ILE A 248 -4.04 4.31 -5.96
C ILE A 248 -5.10 3.22 -6.00
N LEU A 249 -5.81 3.14 -7.11
CA LEU A 249 -6.76 2.07 -7.40
C LEU A 249 -6.12 1.07 -8.36
N ALA A 250 -6.24 -0.22 -8.05
CA ALA A 250 -5.64 -1.28 -8.83
C ALA A 250 -6.68 -2.32 -9.26
N GLY A 251 -6.66 -2.66 -10.54
CA GLY A 251 -7.54 -3.64 -11.15
C GLY A 251 -6.86 -4.44 -12.24
N HIS A 252 -7.63 -5.29 -12.94
CA HIS A 252 -7.11 -6.18 -13.98
C HIS A 252 -7.90 -6.03 -15.28
N GLU A 253 -8.98 -6.82 -15.47
CA GLU A 253 -9.83 -6.68 -16.66
C GLU A 253 -10.62 -5.36 -16.61
N MET A 254 -10.82 -4.75 -17.78
CA MET A 254 -11.68 -3.57 -17.96
C MET A 254 -12.87 -3.98 -18.84
N ASN A 255 -13.96 -4.41 -18.21
CA ASN A 255 -15.10 -4.99 -18.90
C ASN A 255 -16.42 -4.69 -18.18
N THR A 256 -17.54 -5.16 -18.70
CA THR A 256 -18.86 -5.02 -18.06
C THR A 256 -19.07 -5.99 -16.92
N GLU A 257 -18.45 -7.19 -16.99
CA GLU A 257 -18.57 -8.26 -16.00
C GLU A 257 -17.37 -9.21 -16.09
N GLY A 258 -17.18 -10.04 -15.08
CA GLY A 258 -16.13 -11.07 -15.04
C GLY A 258 -15.39 -11.11 -13.70
N ASN A 259 -14.52 -12.10 -13.56
CA ASN A 259 -13.60 -12.19 -12.44
C ASN A 259 -12.47 -11.17 -12.61
N GLN A 260 -11.97 -10.61 -11.51
CA GLN A 260 -10.90 -9.60 -11.54
C GLN A 260 -11.21 -8.50 -12.57
N THR A 261 -12.41 -7.92 -12.49
CA THR A 261 -12.90 -6.96 -13.47
C THR A 261 -13.26 -5.63 -12.81
N SER A 262 -12.58 -4.59 -13.23
CA SER A 262 -12.97 -3.19 -13.01
C SER A 262 -14.04 -2.84 -14.03
N GLN A 263 -15.25 -2.61 -13.56
CA GLN A 263 -16.41 -2.39 -14.43
C GLN A 263 -16.30 -1.09 -15.22
N LEU A 264 -16.54 -1.13 -16.52
CA LEU A 264 -16.44 0.04 -17.40
C LEU A 264 -17.35 1.19 -16.95
N GLU A 265 -18.55 0.89 -16.42
CA GLU A 265 -19.45 1.91 -15.88
C GLU A 265 -18.86 2.61 -14.63
N THR A 266 -18.22 1.84 -13.76
CA THR A 266 -17.51 2.39 -12.58
C THR A 266 -16.33 3.27 -13.01
N ILE A 267 -15.53 2.80 -13.99
CA ILE A 267 -14.40 3.57 -14.53
C ILE A 267 -14.90 4.86 -15.20
N GLU A 268 -15.99 4.78 -15.98
CA GLU A 268 -16.57 5.97 -16.63
C GLU A 268 -17.08 6.99 -15.61
N ALA A 269 -17.81 6.54 -14.58
CA ALA A 269 -18.28 7.41 -13.51
C ALA A 269 -17.12 8.04 -12.74
N LEU A 270 -16.06 7.26 -12.47
CA LEU A 270 -14.84 7.71 -11.81
C LEU A 270 -14.09 8.77 -12.64
N CYS A 271 -13.94 8.55 -13.93
CA CYS A 271 -13.33 9.54 -14.83
C CYS A 271 -14.10 10.86 -14.79
N LYS A 272 -15.43 10.82 -14.97
CA LYS A 272 -16.28 12.03 -14.93
C LYS A 272 -16.15 12.77 -13.59
N TYR A 273 -16.14 12.02 -12.48
CA TYR A 273 -16.00 12.60 -11.15
C TYR A 273 -14.62 13.23 -10.91
N ALA A 274 -13.56 12.53 -11.33
CA ALA A 274 -12.19 12.96 -11.05
C ALA A 274 -11.75 14.18 -11.89
N ILE A 275 -12.26 14.34 -13.13
CA ILE A 275 -11.94 15.50 -13.97
C ILE A 275 -12.75 16.76 -13.61
N ASP A 276 -13.82 16.63 -12.83
CA ASP A 276 -14.58 17.78 -12.35
C ASP A 276 -13.74 18.58 -11.35
N PRO A 277 -13.43 19.85 -11.65
CA PRO A 277 -12.54 20.67 -10.83
C PRO A 277 -13.08 20.88 -9.40
N ASP A 278 -14.40 20.88 -9.20
CA ASP A 278 -15.02 21.10 -7.89
C ASP A 278 -14.71 19.95 -6.89
N ASN A 279 -14.38 18.77 -7.42
CA ASN A 279 -13.98 17.63 -6.60
C ASN A 279 -12.56 17.72 -6.06
N GLY A 280 -11.72 18.61 -6.60
CA GLY A 280 -10.37 18.89 -6.10
C GLY A 280 -9.42 17.71 -6.18
N ILE A 281 -9.55 16.87 -7.21
CA ILE A 281 -8.72 15.68 -7.45
C ILE A 281 -7.67 15.99 -8.52
N TRP A 282 -6.42 15.66 -8.24
CA TRP A 282 -5.41 15.52 -9.27
C TRP A 282 -5.35 14.05 -9.70
N ILE A 283 -5.94 13.73 -10.86
CA ILE A 283 -5.89 12.39 -11.44
C ILE A 283 -4.78 12.32 -12.47
N ASP A 284 -3.82 11.39 -12.28
CA ASP A 284 -2.70 11.16 -13.18
C ASP A 284 -2.12 9.75 -13.00
N ASN A 285 -1.18 9.37 -13.88
CA ASN A 285 -0.43 8.13 -13.77
C ASN A 285 0.49 8.14 -12.52
N VAL A 286 0.98 6.96 -12.12
CA VAL A 286 1.79 6.79 -10.91
C VAL A 286 3.12 7.55 -11.00
N HIS A 287 3.78 7.52 -12.16
CA HIS A 287 5.06 8.21 -12.34
C HIS A 287 4.95 9.72 -12.09
N ASN A 288 3.94 10.38 -12.66
CA ASN A 288 3.77 11.83 -12.51
C ASN A 288 3.53 12.22 -11.06
N ILE A 289 2.66 11.49 -10.35
CA ILE A 289 2.36 11.76 -8.94
C ILE A 289 3.55 11.43 -8.04
N ALA A 290 4.21 10.28 -8.23
CA ALA A 290 5.41 9.91 -7.48
C ALA A 290 6.56 10.91 -7.68
N SER A 291 6.76 11.36 -8.92
CA SER A 291 7.74 12.38 -9.28
C SER A 291 7.43 13.70 -8.57
N TYR A 292 6.17 14.14 -8.56
CA TYR A 292 5.76 15.34 -7.84
C TYR A 292 6.04 15.22 -6.33
N ILE A 293 5.68 14.11 -5.70
CA ILE A 293 5.97 13.85 -4.28
C ILE A 293 7.48 13.94 -4.02
N ARG A 294 8.30 13.30 -4.84
CA ARG A 294 9.76 13.29 -4.69
C ARG A 294 10.36 14.69 -4.72
N HIS A 295 9.84 15.59 -5.56
CA HIS A 295 10.36 16.93 -5.72
C HIS A 295 9.82 17.94 -4.69
N ASN A 296 8.65 17.67 -4.09
CA ASN A 296 7.96 18.64 -3.23
C ASN A 296 7.87 18.21 -1.76
N ARG A 297 8.19 16.95 -1.43
CA ARG A 297 8.29 16.47 -0.07
C ARG A 297 9.60 16.98 0.57
N LYS A 298 9.48 17.62 1.73
CA LYS A 298 10.60 18.12 2.53
C LYS A 298 11.21 17.05 3.42
#